data_b13b45cfff1f5675d2c3b8cc0bbeeeae
#
_entry.id   b13b45cfff1f5675d2c3b8cc0bbeeeae
#
_cell.length_a   1.000
_cell.length_b   1.000
_cell.length_c   1.000
_cell.angle_alpha   90.00
_cell.angle_beta   90.00
_cell.angle_gamma   90.00
#
_symmetry.space_group_name_H-M   'P 1'
#
loop_
_entity.id
_entity.type
_entity.pdbx_description
1 polymer ?
#
loop_
_entity_poly.entity_id
_entity_poly.type
_entity_poly.pdbx_seq_one_letter_code
_entity_poly.pdbx_strand_id
1 'polypeptide(L)'
;GVLNLMDRAVPEGKEAKDFQAIYEWFKAYYAAHSEVKTRAYDGIPELLKQLQAEHFKMAIVSNKFHDAVCQLSRCYFGELLPVSIGENEAAGIRKKPAPDTVFTALERLGSTVEHAVYIGDSEVDAATARNAGMDCILVSWGFRERELLASYDPVAIADQPSDIWEILNW
;
A
#
# COMPACT_ATOMS: atom_id res chain seq x y z
N GLY A 1 -1.78 -0.46 -11.17
CA GLY A 1 -0.64 -1.38 -11.00
C GLY A 1 0.43 -1.18 -12.07
N VAL A 2 1.52 -1.90 -11.97
CA VAL A 2 2.72 -1.70 -12.81
C VAL A 2 2.43 -1.88 -14.30
N LEU A 3 1.59 -2.84 -14.68
CA LEU A 3 1.21 -3.07 -16.07
C LEU A 3 0.55 -1.82 -16.71
N ASN A 4 -0.32 -1.12 -15.98
CA ASN A 4 -0.93 0.13 -16.45
C ASN A 4 0.08 1.27 -16.54
N LEU A 5 1.06 1.30 -15.64
CA LEU A 5 2.16 2.27 -15.71
C LEU A 5 2.95 2.07 -17.01
N MET A 6 3.32 0.84 -17.30
CA MET A 6 4.06 0.50 -18.52
C MET A 6 3.26 0.75 -19.80
N ASP A 7 1.96 0.44 -19.80
CA ASP A 7 1.04 0.72 -20.89
C ASP A 7 1.00 2.21 -21.27
N ARG A 8 1.12 3.09 -20.29
CA ARG A 8 1.17 4.55 -20.50
C ARG A 8 2.57 5.07 -20.82
N ALA A 9 3.62 4.39 -20.38
CA ALA A 9 5.00 4.82 -20.53
C ALA A 9 5.63 4.38 -21.87
N VAL A 10 5.18 3.24 -22.39
CA VAL A 10 5.67 2.71 -23.66
C VAL A 10 4.90 3.34 -24.83
N PRO A 11 5.55 3.89 -25.86
CA PRO A 11 4.88 4.31 -27.07
C PRO A 11 4.02 3.16 -27.65
N GLU A 12 2.80 3.44 -28.08
CA GLU A 12 1.81 2.46 -28.55
C GLU A 12 1.29 1.50 -27.43
N GLY A 13 1.75 1.69 -26.18
CA GLY A 13 1.28 0.91 -25.04
C GLY A 13 1.44 -0.59 -25.21
N LYS A 14 0.43 -1.34 -24.80
CA LYS A 14 0.40 -2.81 -24.89
C LYS A 14 0.41 -3.35 -26.34
N GLU A 15 0.08 -2.52 -27.31
CA GLU A 15 0.09 -2.88 -28.74
C GLU A 15 1.50 -2.82 -29.33
N ALA A 16 2.48 -2.24 -28.64
CA ALA A 16 3.86 -2.23 -29.07
C ALA A 16 4.41 -3.64 -29.24
N LYS A 17 5.04 -3.91 -30.38
CA LYS A 17 5.60 -5.22 -30.73
C LYS A 17 6.52 -5.79 -29.63
N ASP A 18 7.28 -4.92 -28.97
CA ASP A 18 8.28 -5.31 -27.98
C ASP A 18 7.79 -5.07 -26.54
N PHE A 19 6.48 -4.79 -26.34
CA PHE A 19 5.94 -4.44 -25.01
C PHE A 19 6.28 -5.48 -23.96
N GLN A 20 6.11 -6.76 -24.24
CA GLN A 20 6.40 -7.82 -23.29
C GLN A 20 7.89 -7.86 -22.88
N ALA A 21 8.78 -7.68 -23.84
CA ALA A 21 10.23 -7.65 -23.56
C ALA A 21 10.61 -6.43 -22.70
N ILE A 22 10.03 -5.25 -23.00
CA ILE A 22 10.22 -4.02 -22.22
C ILE A 22 9.67 -4.22 -20.80
N TYR A 23 8.51 -4.83 -20.65
CA TYR A 23 7.89 -5.10 -19.35
C TYR A 23 8.73 -6.04 -18.48
N GLU A 24 9.25 -7.14 -19.05
CA GLU A 24 10.11 -8.08 -18.32
C GLU A 24 11.47 -7.43 -17.95
N TRP A 25 12.03 -6.63 -18.85
CA TRP A 25 13.22 -5.84 -18.54
C TRP A 25 12.96 -4.86 -17.38
N PHE A 26 11.83 -4.15 -17.42
CA PHE A 26 11.44 -3.23 -16.35
C PHE A 26 11.29 -3.96 -15.02
N LYS A 27 10.65 -5.13 -14.98
CA LYS A 27 10.52 -5.94 -13.75
C LYS A 27 11.88 -6.26 -13.15
N ALA A 28 12.80 -6.77 -13.97
CA ALA A 28 14.15 -7.12 -13.52
C ALA A 28 14.92 -5.87 -13.04
N TYR A 29 14.86 -4.79 -13.79
CA TYR A 29 15.49 -3.52 -13.41
C TYR A 29 14.92 -2.97 -12.09
N TYR A 30 13.59 -2.95 -11.96
CA TYR A 30 12.92 -2.47 -10.76
C TYR A 30 13.27 -3.32 -9.53
N ALA A 31 13.31 -4.65 -9.68
CA ALA A 31 13.69 -5.55 -8.58
C ALA A 31 15.10 -5.24 -8.06
N ALA A 32 16.04 -4.96 -8.97
CA ALA A 32 17.43 -4.62 -8.61
C ALA A 32 17.60 -3.19 -8.05
N HIS A 33 16.65 -2.27 -8.27
CA HIS A 33 16.79 -0.85 -7.96
C HIS A 33 15.67 -0.29 -7.07
N SER A 34 14.79 -1.14 -6.54
CA SER A 34 13.61 -0.71 -5.76
C SER A 34 13.96 0.08 -4.49
N GLU A 35 15.17 -0.09 -3.97
CA GLU A 35 15.66 0.61 -2.77
C GLU A 35 16.33 1.96 -3.11
N VAL A 36 16.65 2.22 -4.40
CA VAL A 36 17.36 3.46 -4.79
C VAL A 36 16.45 4.67 -4.57
N LYS A 37 16.88 5.61 -3.71
CA LYS A 37 16.14 6.80 -3.29
C LYS A 37 14.79 6.50 -2.61
N THR A 38 14.51 5.26 -2.26
CA THR A 38 13.32 4.87 -1.48
C THR A 38 13.65 5.03 0.00
N ARG A 39 12.74 5.64 0.76
CA ARG A 39 12.84 5.75 2.23
C ARG A 39 11.45 5.82 2.84
N ALA A 40 11.33 5.54 4.12
CA ALA A 40 10.12 5.85 4.87
C ALA A 40 9.92 7.36 4.95
N TYR A 41 8.67 7.81 5.04
CA TYR A 41 8.37 9.19 5.43
C TYR A 41 8.84 9.43 6.87
N ASP A 42 9.26 10.66 7.15
CA ASP A 42 9.72 11.07 8.47
C ASP A 42 8.57 10.87 9.49
N GLY A 43 8.88 10.28 10.65
CA GLY A 43 7.90 9.95 11.70
C GLY A 43 7.21 8.59 11.55
N ILE A 44 7.26 7.93 10.38
CA ILE A 44 6.64 6.61 10.20
C ILE A 44 7.33 5.52 11.04
N PRO A 45 8.68 5.42 11.08
CA PRO A 45 9.32 4.41 11.92
C PRO A 45 8.97 4.55 13.41
N GLU A 46 8.85 5.78 13.90
CA GLU A 46 8.47 6.10 15.28
C GLU A 46 7.03 5.69 15.56
N LEU A 47 6.09 6.04 14.68
CA LEU A 47 4.70 5.63 14.76
C LEU A 47 4.56 4.11 14.79
N LEU A 48 5.24 3.38 13.90
CA LEU A 48 5.16 1.92 13.85
C LEU A 48 5.68 1.27 15.14
N LYS A 49 6.76 1.79 15.73
CA LYS A 49 7.25 1.33 17.03
C LYS A 49 6.25 1.57 18.16
N GLN A 50 5.60 2.74 18.17
CA GLN A 50 4.59 3.08 19.13
C GLN A 50 3.37 2.15 19.02
N LEU A 51 2.87 1.93 17.81
CA LEU A 51 1.77 1.01 17.55
C LEU A 51 2.12 -0.44 17.94
N GLN A 52 3.35 -0.89 17.67
CA GLN A 52 3.81 -2.20 18.10
C GLN A 52 3.85 -2.34 19.63
N ALA A 53 4.32 -1.30 20.35
CA ALA A 53 4.37 -1.30 21.80
C ALA A 53 2.97 -1.43 22.45
N GLU A 54 1.95 -0.92 21.76
CA GLU A 54 0.53 -1.03 22.15
C GLU A 54 -0.17 -2.25 21.52
N HIS A 55 0.63 -3.18 20.99
CA HIS A 55 0.17 -4.47 20.46
C HIS A 55 -0.74 -4.39 19.22
N PHE A 56 -0.72 -3.28 18.49
CA PHE A 56 -1.39 -3.22 17.20
C PHE A 56 -0.76 -4.21 16.21
N LYS A 57 -1.60 -4.96 15.53
CA LYS A 57 -1.19 -5.81 14.42
C LYS A 57 -1.16 -4.99 13.14
N MET A 58 -0.06 -5.03 12.41
CA MET A 58 0.17 -4.15 11.27
C MET A 58 0.55 -4.93 10.03
N ALA A 59 0.08 -4.46 8.86
CA ALA A 59 0.41 -5.03 7.56
C ALA A 59 0.57 -3.95 6.49
N ILE A 60 1.32 -4.26 5.43
CA ILE A 60 1.36 -3.47 4.20
C ILE A 60 0.58 -4.19 3.11
N VAL A 61 -0.28 -3.46 2.39
CA VAL A 61 -0.93 -3.88 1.15
C VAL A 61 -0.62 -2.90 0.02
N SER A 62 -0.17 -3.38 -1.13
CA SER A 62 0.33 -2.51 -2.21
C SER A 62 0.04 -3.08 -3.60
N ASN A 63 -0.08 -2.19 -4.60
CA ASN A 63 -0.10 -2.55 -6.02
C ASN A 63 1.31 -2.63 -6.66
N LYS A 64 2.37 -2.64 -5.84
CA LYS A 64 3.72 -3.03 -6.28
C LYS A 64 3.82 -4.54 -6.41
N PHE A 65 4.80 -5.03 -7.16
CA PHE A 65 5.13 -6.47 -7.21
C PHE A 65 5.34 -7.02 -5.79
N HIS A 66 4.80 -8.21 -5.54
CA HIS A 66 4.81 -8.82 -4.19
C HIS A 66 6.23 -8.92 -3.60
N ASP A 67 7.18 -9.42 -4.39
CA ASP A 67 8.57 -9.60 -3.92
C ASP A 67 9.22 -8.27 -3.56
N ALA A 68 8.95 -7.21 -4.34
CA ALA A 68 9.47 -5.87 -4.05
C ALA A 68 8.84 -5.29 -2.76
N VAL A 69 7.54 -5.51 -2.52
CA VAL A 69 6.90 -5.10 -1.25
C VAL A 69 7.53 -5.81 -0.07
N CYS A 70 7.71 -7.12 -0.16
CA CYS A 70 8.32 -7.93 0.89
C CYS A 70 9.78 -7.52 1.16
N GLN A 71 10.56 -7.24 0.11
CA GLN A 71 11.95 -6.80 0.23
C GLN A 71 12.02 -5.42 0.90
N LEU A 72 11.27 -4.44 0.42
CA LEU A 72 11.24 -3.09 0.97
C LEU A 72 10.73 -3.07 2.42
N SER A 73 9.68 -3.83 2.73
CA SER A 73 9.17 -3.94 4.10
C SER A 73 10.24 -4.47 5.05
N ARG A 74 10.94 -5.54 4.69
CA ARG A 74 12.03 -6.08 5.49
C ARG A 74 13.18 -5.09 5.66
N CYS A 75 13.54 -4.39 4.58
CA CYS A 75 14.65 -3.42 4.59
C CYS A 75 14.38 -2.24 5.52
N TYR A 76 13.17 -1.67 5.45
CA TYR A 76 12.86 -0.40 6.14
C TYR A 76 12.16 -0.58 7.48
N PHE A 77 11.40 -1.66 7.67
CA PHE A 77 10.53 -1.84 8.83
C PHE A 77 10.81 -3.12 9.61
N GLY A 78 11.53 -4.09 9.03
CA GLY A 78 11.88 -5.32 9.70
C GLY A 78 10.67 -6.06 10.28
N GLU A 79 10.73 -6.38 11.56
CA GLU A 79 9.67 -7.09 12.26
C GLU A 79 8.47 -6.21 12.68
N LEU A 80 8.56 -4.88 12.49
CA LEU A 80 7.43 -3.98 12.77
C LEU A 80 6.24 -4.27 11.85
N LEU A 81 6.50 -4.72 10.61
CA LEU A 81 5.50 -5.03 9.61
C LEU A 81 5.67 -6.47 9.09
N PRO A 82 5.28 -7.48 9.87
CA PRO A 82 5.52 -8.88 9.54
C PRO A 82 4.70 -9.37 8.35
N VAL A 83 3.59 -8.71 8.04
CA VAL A 83 2.70 -9.06 6.93
C VAL A 83 2.83 -8.01 5.82
N SER A 84 3.25 -8.46 4.64
CA SER A 84 3.42 -7.62 3.46
C SER A 84 2.84 -8.32 2.24
N ILE A 85 1.85 -7.68 1.60
CA ILE A 85 1.11 -8.20 0.46
C ILE A 85 1.24 -7.22 -0.70
N GLY A 86 1.87 -7.66 -1.77
CA GLY A 86 1.93 -6.92 -3.04
C GLY A 86 1.00 -7.50 -4.08
N GLU A 87 0.98 -6.90 -5.26
CA GLU A 87 0.27 -7.42 -6.44
C GLU A 87 0.75 -8.84 -6.77
N ASN A 88 -0.18 -9.80 -6.86
CA ASN A 88 0.10 -11.18 -7.22
C ASN A 88 -1.11 -11.82 -7.93
N GLU A 89 -1.46 -11.29 -9.10
CA GLU A 89 -2.59 -11.80 -9.91
C GLU A 89 -2.37 -13.26 -10.33
N ALA A 90 -1.12 -13.71 -10.49
CA ALA A 90 -0.79 -15.10 -10.80
C ALA A 90 -1.20 -16.07 -9.66
N ALA A 91 -1.26 -15.60 -8.41
CA ALA A 91 -1.76 -16.36 -7.27
C ALA A 91 -3.25 -16.13 -7.01
N GLY A 92 -3.98 -15.48 -7.93
CA GLY A 92 -5.41 -15.20 -7.82
C GLY A 92 -5.74 -14.01 -6.90
N ILE A 93 -4.75 -13.24 -6.44
CA ILE A 93 -4.94 -12.06 -5.59
C ILE A 93 -5.04 -10.84 -6.50
N ARG A 94 -6.25 -10.31 -6.68
CA ARG A 94 -6.49 -9.13 -7.50
C ARG A 94 -5.89 -7.90 -6.81
N LYS A 95 -5.38 -6.98 -7.64
CA LYS A 95 -4.83 -5.70 -7.16
C LYS A 95 -5.92 -4.75 -6.66
N LYS A 96 -5.53 -3.80 -5.81
CA LYS A 96 -6.36 -2.68 -5.39
C LYS A 96 -6.96 -1.93 -6.62
N PRO A 97 -8.23 -1.56 -6.62
CA PRO A 97 -9.14 -1.45 -5.48
C PRO A 97 -9.92 -2.73 -5.12
N ALA A 98 -9.60 -3.91 -5.68
CA ALA A 98 -10.15 -5.15 -5.15
C ALA A 98 -9.66 -5.37 -3.70
N PRO A 99 -10.53 -5.91 -2.81
CA PRO A 99 -10.20 -6.07 -1.39
C PRO A 99 -9.33 -7.30 -1.07
N ASP A 100 -8.96 -8.09 -2.08
CA ASP A 100 -8.28 -9.37 -1.92
C ASP A 100 -6.99 -9.28 -1.10
N THR A 101 -6.16 -8.25 -1.36
CA THR A 101 -4.92 -8.03 -0.59
C THR A 101 -5.20 -7.71 0.88
N VAL A 102 -6.31 -7.01 1.16
CA VAL A 102 -6.75 -6.68 2.52
C VAL A 102 -7.18 -7.93 3.25
N PHE A 103 -8.05 -8.75 2.65
CA PHE A 103 -8.51 -9.99 3.26
C PHE A 103 -7.37 -10.98 3.52
N THR A 104 -6.42 -11.08 2.57
CA THR A 104 -5.20 -11.88 2.79
C THR A 104 -4.35 -11.34 3.95
N ALA A 105 -4.25 -10.03 4.10
CA ALA A 105 -3.52 -9.42 5.21
C ALA A 105 -4.23 -9.67 6.55
N LEU A 106 -5.54 -9.48 6.62
CA LEU A 106 -6.35 -9.74 7.82
C LEU A 106 -6.27 -11.21 8.26
N GLU A 107 -6.38 -12.15 7.32
CA GLU A 107 -6.21 -13.57 7.60
C GLU A 107 -4.85 -13.87 8.24
N ARG A 108 -3.75 -13.35 7.66
CA ARG A 108 -2.40 -13.54 8.19
C ARG A 108 -2.17 -12.86 9.54
N LEU A 109 -2.86 -11.78 9.81
CA LEU A 109 -2.83 -11.09 11.11
C LEU A 109 -3.72 -11.77 12.15
N GLY A 110 -4.61 -12.69 11.75
CA GLY A 110 -5.67 -13.23 12.61
C GLY A 110 -6.56 -12.11 13.12
N SER A 111 -7.05 -11.26 12.23
CA SER A 111 -7.94 -10.11 12.49
C SER A 111 -9.14 -10.13 11.55
N THR A 112 -10.09 -9.22 11.77
CA THR A 112 -11.29 -9.05 10.94
C THR A 112 -11.46 -7.59 10.53
N VAL A 113 -12.36 -7.31 9.61
CA VAL A 113 -12.61 -5.93 9.12
C VAL A 113 -13.13 -5.00 10.22
N GLU A 114 -13.91 -5.53 11.18
CA GLU A 114 -14.48 -4.78 12.29
C GLU A 114 -13.43 -4.32 13.30
N HIS A 115 -12.26 -4.96 13.32
CA HIS A 115 -11.15 -4.68 14.23
C HIS A 115 -9.93 -4.12 13.51
N ALA A 116 -10.15 -3.56 12.33
CA ALA A 116 -9.07 -3.02 11.51
C ALA A 116 -9.46 -1.71 10.83
N VAL A 117 -8.49 -0.87 10.58
CA VAL A 117 -8.64 0.36 9.80
C VAL A 117 -7.65 0.33 8.63
N TYR A 118 -8.09 0.82 7.49
CA TYR A 118 -7.25 0.99 6.32
C TYR A 118 -6.61 2.39 6.32
N ILE A 119 -5.32 2.47 6.05
CA ILE A 119 -4.60 3.75 5.96
C ILE A 119 -4.01 3.86 4.56
N GLY A 120 -4.26 4.97 3.87
CA GLY A 120 -3.78 5.18 2.51
C GLY A 120 -3.74 6.64 2.09
N ASP A 121 -3.30 6.91 0.86
CA ASP A 121 -3.02 8.26 0.37
C ASP A 121 -3.69 8.60 -0.98
N SER A 122 -4.63 7.77 -1.43
CA SER A 122 -5.20 7.90 -2.77
C SER A 122 -6.66 7.43 -2.88
N GLU A 123 -7.28 7.78 -4.01
CA GLU A 123 -8.59 7.28 -4.43
C GLU A 123 -8.66 5.75 -4.48
N VAL A 124 -7.54 5.10 -4.82
CA VAL A 124 -7.47 3.64 -4.89
C VAL A 124 -7.55 3.05 -3.49
N ASP A 125 -6.93 3.69 -2.50
CA ASP A 125 -6.95 3.24 -1.10
C ASP A 125 -8.34 3.41 -0.50
N ALA A 126 -8.98 4.57 -0.69
CA ALA A 126 -10.35 4.80 -0.25
C ALA A 126 -11.34 3.78 -0.86
N ALA A 127 -11.18 3.50 -2.17
CA ALA A 127 -11.99 2.49 -2.84
C ALA A 127 -11.71 1.08 -2.33
N THR A 128 -10.45 0.76 -1.99
CA THR A 128 -10.07 -0.55 -1.42
C THR A 128 -10.72 -0.76 -0.06
N ALA A 129 -10.62 0.23 0.83
CA ALA A 129 -11.24 0.20 2.15
C ALA A 129 -12.75 0.02 2.05
N ARG A 130 -13.42 0.81 1.20
CA ARG A 130 -14.86 0.70 0.93
C ARG A 130 -15.25 -0.69 0.43
N ASN A 131 -14.49 -1.24 -0.53
CA ASN A 131 -14.75 -2.56 -1.10
C ASN A 131 -14.49 -3.70 -0.08
N ALA A 132 -13.62 -3.46 0.90
CA ALA A 132 -13.37 -4.38 2.01
C ALA A 132 -14.39 -4.23 3.16
N GLY A 133 -15.22 -3.17 3.18
CA GLY A 133 -16.11 -2.85 4.28
C GLY A 133 -15.37 -2.33 5.52
N MET A 134 -14.26 -1.62 5.33
CA MET A 134 -13.41 -1.09 6.41
C MET A 134 -13.48 0.43 6.49
N ASP A 135 -13.31 0.94 7.69
CA ASP A 135 -13.00 2.35 7.90
C ASP A 135 -11.66 2.72 7.23
N CYS A 136 -11.58 3.96 6.76
CA CYS A 136 -10.41 4.47 6.05
C CYS A 136 -9.92 5.79 6.65
N ILE A 137 -8.66 5.82 7.04
CA ILE A 137 -7.91 7.05 7.34
C ILE A 137 -7.11 7.39 6.09
N LEU A 138 -7.25 8.61 5.56
CA LEU A 138 -6.41 9.07 4.46
C LEU A 138 -5.31 9.99 4.98
N VAL A 139 -4.14 9.94 4.32
CA VAL A 139 -2.97 10.72 4.74
C VAL A 139 -2.60 11.75 3.66
N SER A 140 -2.40 13.01 4.07
CA SER A 140 -2.20 14.13 3.14
C SER A 140 -0.73 14.31 2.68
N TRP A 141 0.22 13.61 3.30
CA TRP A 141 1.64 13.66 2.89
C TRP A 141 2.01 12.72 1.74
N GLY A 142 1.01 12.06 1.12
CA GLY A 142 1.21 11.11 0.02
C GLY A 142 0.99 11.71 -1.37
N PHE A 143 0.27 11.01 -2.23
CA PHE A 143 0.14 11.34 -3.65
C PHE A 143 -0.98 12.32 -3.99
N ARG A 144 -1.89 12.60 -3.06
CA ARG A 144 -3.09 13.42 -3.33
C ARG A 144 -3.20 14.59 -2.38
N GLU A 145 -3.74 15.69 -2.93
CA GLU A 145 -4.05 16.88 -2.14
C GLU A 145 -5.18 16.60 -1.14
N ARG A 146 -5.12 17.27 0.01
CA ARG A 146 -6.04 17.05 1.13
C ARG A 146 -7.52 17.27 0.76
N GLU A 147 -7.81 18.27 -0.08
CA GLU A 147 -9.15 18.60 -0.54
C GLU A 147 -9.75 17.45 -1.37
N LEU A 148 -8.92 16.84 -2.22
CA LEU A 148 -9.34 15.68 -2.99
C LEU A 148 -9.57 14.46 -2.08
N LEU A 149 -8.70 14.23 -1.10
CA LEU A 149 -8.86 13.14 -0.13
C LEU A 149 -10.16 13.28 0.67
N ALA A 150 -10.54 14.49 1.07
CA ALA A 150 -11.79 14.75 1.78
C ALA A 150 -13.04 14.37 0.96
N SER A 151 -12.96 14.45 -0.36
CA SER A 151 -14.09 14.08 -1.25
C SER A 151 -14.40 12.58 -1.27
N TYR A 152 -13.52 11.73 -0.73
CA TYR A 152 -13.74 10.28 -0.61
C TYR A 152 -14.41 9.84 0.68
N ASP A 153 -14.76 10.79 1.56
CA ASP A 153 -15.47 10.57 2.82
C ASP A 153 -14.74 9.58 3.76
N PRO A 154 -13.44 9.80 4.05
CA PRO A 154 -12.73 8.98 5.03
C PRO A 154 -13.22 9.28 6.45
N VAL A 155 -13.04 8.33 7.39
CA VAL A 155 -13.37 8.57 8.81
C VAL A 155 -12.49 9.65 9.42
N ALA A 156 -11.27 9.83 8.91
CA ALA A 156 -10.36 10.90 9.28
C ALA A 156 -9.32 11.16 8.19
N ILE A 157 -8.71 12.36 8.23
CA ILE A 157 -7.51 12.68 7.44
C ILE A 157 -6.40 13.05 8.42
N ALA A 158 -5.27 12.35 8.32
CA ALA A 158 -4.05 12.63 9.06
C ALA A 158 -3.13 13.52 8.20
N ASP A 159 -2.61 14.60 8.77
CA ASP A 159 -1.70 15.52 8.09
C ASP A 159 -0.22 15.22 8.42
N GLN A 160 0.03 14.44 9.46
CA GLN A 160 1.35 13.93 9.85
C GLN A 160 1.22 12.56 10.53
N PRO A 161 2.29 11.75 10.60
CA PRO A 161 2.20 10.40 11.18
C PRO A 161 1.70 10.34 12.61
N SER A 162 2.00 11.32 13.46
CA SER A 162 1.50 11.39 14.86
C SER A 162 -0.02 11.48 14.94
N ASP A 163 -0.69 12.07 13.95
CA ASP A 163 -2.15 12.22 13.96
C ASP A 163 -2.84 10.85 13.89
N ILE A 164 -2.20 9.86 13.23
CA ILE A 164 -2.72 8.48 13.19
C ILE A 164 -2.82 7.90 14.60
N TRP A 165 -1.80 8.12 15.43
CA TRP A 165 -1.84 7.68 16.82
C TRP A 165 -3.00 8.31 17.60
N GLU A 166 -3.20 9.61 17.44
CA GLU A 166 -4.29 10.32 18.09
C GLU A 166 -5.66 9.81 17.64
N ILE A 167 -5.85 9.59 16.32
CA ILE A 167 -7.09 9.08 15.76
C ILE A 167 -7.42 7.66 16.25
N LEU A 168 -6.42 6.80 16.41
CA LEU A 168 -6.63 5.39 16.82
C LEU A 168 -6.90 5.25 18.33
N ASN A 169 -6.63 6.26 19.14
CA ASN A 169 -6.82 6.25 20.60
C ASN A 169 -8.05 7.02 21.09
N TRP A 170 -8.96 7.34 20.17
CA TRP A 170 -10.25 7.97 20.52
C TRP A 170 -11.32 6.94 20.90
#